data_d334f1379078a8f13cb89d9861c61dfe
#
_entry.id   d334f1379078a8f13cb89d9861c61dfe
#
_cell.length_a   1.000
_cell.length_b   1.000
_cell.length_c   1.000
_cell.angle_alpha   90.00
_cell.angle_beta   90.00
_cell.angle_gamma   90.00
#
_symmetry.space_group_name_H-M   'P 1'
#
loop_
_entity.id
_entity.type
_entity.pdbx_description
1 polymer ?
#
loop_
_entity_poly.entity_id
_entity_poly.type
_entity_poly.pdbx_seq_one_letter_code
_entity_poly.pdbx_strand_id
1 'polypeptide(L)'
;MSTVGSRIKTLRKEKKLTQKQLGKLANVSDAAVVLWEKDVNIPKFENLQLVAPALGTTIDYILYGITDSGPNIDDYRPVTRMLPVLSYVQAGNWTNVQSVSQFDIEQWLPAPPTASKNSYYLIVRGISNSPHFNDGDFICIDPDICIDHVQTGEMVIAECDGEATFKALVKDFKRMYLKALNPNFQPNIIELKENCVYKGKYVGKFEPSKKFI
;
A
#
# COMPACT_ATOMS: atom_id res chain seq x y z
N MET A 1 2.30 -4.60 32.24
CA MET A 1 3.16 -3.79 31.33
C MET A 1 4.61 -3.90 31.80
N SER A 2 5.56 -4.09 30.91
CA SER A 2 6.98 -4.13 31.30
C SER A 2 7.49 -2.71 31.57
N THR A 3 8.18 -2.52 32.71
CA THR A 3 8.76 -1.23 33.09
C THR A 3 10.16 -1.05 32.51
N VAL A 4 10.70 0.18 32.54
CA VAL A 4 12.07 0.48 32.11
C VAL A 4 13.07 -0.42 32.83
N GLY A 5 12.97 -0.53 34.16
CA GLY A 5 13.86 -1.35 34.96
C GLY A 5 13.71 -2.84 34.68
N SER A 6 12.48 -3.33 34.46
CA SER A 6 12.26 -4.73 34.11
C SER A 6 12.90 -5.08 32.74
N ARG A 7 12.83 -4.18 31.74
CA ARG A 7 13.47 -4.37 30.44
C ARG A 7 14.99 -4.42 30.55
N ILE A 8 15.59 -3.46 31.25
CA ILE A 8 17.05 -3.43 31.51
C ILE A 8 17.47 -4.75 32.19
N LYS A 9 16.75 -5.18 33.22
CA LYS A 9 17.06 -6.41 33.97
C LYS A 9 16.99 -7.67 33.10
N THR A 10 15.97 -7.77 32.24
CA THR A 10 15.77 -8.90 31.33
C THR A 10 16.91 -8.97 30.32
N LEU A 11 17.17 -7.89 29.60
CA LEU A 11 18.23 -7.81 28.60
C LEU A 11 19.62 -8.07 29.20
N ARG A 12 19.90 -7.51 30.37
CA ARG A 12 21.16 -7.76 31.08
C ARG A 12 21.38 -9.26 31.36
N LYS A 13 20.31 -9.94 31.84
CA LYS A 13 20.35 -11.39 32.10
C LYS A 13 20.55 -12.20 30.82
N GLU A 14 19.91 -11.84 29.73
CA GLU A 14 20.06 -12.46 28.42
C GLU A 14 21.50 -12.34 27.92
N LYS A 15 22.12 -11.18 28.13
CA LYS A 15 23.54 -10.95 27.83
C LYS A 15 24.50 -11.56 28.88
N LYS A 16 23.99 -12.24 29.91
CA LYS A 16 24.75 -12.85 31.00
C LYS A 16 25.66 -11.86 31.76
N LEU A 17 25.27 -10.58 31.79
CA LEU A 17 26.01 -9.55 32.50
C LEU A 17 25.58 -9.48 33.97
N THR A 18 26.52 -9.24 34.88
CA THR A 18 26.24 -8.82 36.25
C THR A 18 25.88 -7.33 36.28
N GLN A 19 25.21 -6.87 37.35
CA GLN A 19 24.93 -5.44 37.54
C GLN A 19 26.19 -4.60 37.56
N LYS A 20 27.24 -5.11 38.19
CA LYS A 20 28.60 -4.48 38.22
C LYS A 20 29.22 -4.36 36.82
N GLN A 21 29.07 -5.39 35.98
CA GLN A 21 29.59 -5.34 34.60
C GLN A 21 28.77 -4.34 33.73
N LEU A 22 27.46 -4.31 33.85
CA LEU A 22 26.65 -3.32 33.17
C LEU A 22 26.96 -1.91 33.65
N GLY A 23 27.13 -1.70 34.98
CA GLY A 23 27.54 -0.42 35.53
C GLY A 23 28.86 0.08 34.96
N LYS A 24 29.86 -0.82 34.85
CA LYS A 24 31.13 -0.48 34.24
C LYS A 24 31.02 -0.08 32.76
N LEU A 25 30.16 -0.78 31.98
CA LEU A 25 29.92 -0.45 30.58
C LEU A 25 29.15 0.87 30.41
N ALA A 26 28.25 1.19 31.33
CA ALA A 26 27.49 2.43 31.37
C ALA A 26 28.17 3.59 32.09
N ASN A 27 29.40 3.40 32.57
CA ASN A 27 30.18 4.37 33.32
C ASN A 27 29.46 4.86 34.60
N VAL A 28 28.79 3.95 35.31
CA VAL A 28 28.05 4.21 36.55
C VAL A 28 28.37 3.14 37.61
N SER A 29 27.98 3.39 38.86
CA SER A 29 28.09 2.39 39.92
C SER A 29 27.08 1.25 39.73
N ASP A 30 27.40 0.08 40.29
CA ASP A 30 26.46 -1.05 40.36
C ASP A 30 25.19 -0.69 41.14
N ALA A 31 25.30 0.14 42.18
CA ALA A 31 24.15 0.68 42.91
C ALA A 31 23.17 1.46 42.00
N ALA A 32 23.68 2.22 41.04
CA ALA A 32 22.84 2.93 40.07
C ALA A 32 22.05 1.95 39.20
N VAL A 33 22.68 0.87 38.75
CA VAL A 33 22.00 -0.19 37.95
C VAL A 33 20.92 -0.88 38.79
N VAL A 34 21.17 -1.13 40.08
CA VAL A 34 20.17 -1.69 41.00
C VAL A 34 18.94 -0.79 41.11
N LEU A 35 19.16 0.53 41.23
CA LEU A 35 18.02 1.49 41.30
C LEU A 35 17.22 1.55 40.00
N TRP A 36 17.89 1.45 38.86
CA TRP A 36 17.23 1.38 37.57
C TRP A 36 16.37 0.12 37.46
N GLU A 37 16.94 -1.05 37.80
CA GLU A 37 16.20 -2.34 37.71
C GLU A 37 15.03 -2.48 38.70
N LYS A 38 15.00 -1.63 39.74
CA LYS A 38 13.89 -1.51 40.69
C LYS A 38 12.91 -0.40 40.35
N ASP A 39 13.08 0.28 39.22
CA ASP A 39 12.28 1.43 38.79
C ASP A 39 12.28 2.60 39.82
N VAL A 40 13.29 2.67 40.70
CA VAL A 40 13.45 3.79 41.63
C VAL A 40 13.90 5.05 40.89
N ASN A 41 14.79 4.87 39.92
CA ASN A 41 15.29 5.93 39.05
C ASN A 41 15.30 5.45 37.60
N ILE A 42 15.10 6.37 36.67
CA ILE A 42 15.28 6.13 35.24
C ILE A 42 16.71 6.57 34.86
N PRO A 43 17.45 5.79 34.02
CA PRO A 43 18.75 6.21 33.53
C PRO A 43 18.64 7.53 32.78
N LYS A 44 19.60 8.45 33.00
CA LYS A 44 19.70 9.66 32.17
C LYS A 44 20.06 9.30 30.72
N PHE A 45 19.74 10.18 29.79
CA PHE A 45 19.96 9.96 28.37
C PHE A 45 21.40 9.59 28.03
N GLU A 46 22.40 10.27 28.68
CA GLU A 46 23.81 9.98 28.52
C GLU A 46 24.19 8.53 28.91
N ASN A 47 23.54 7.99 29.96
CA ASN A 47 23.74 6.61 30.37
C ASN A 47 23.03 5.63 29.43
N LEU A 48 21.83 6.00 28.90
CA LEU A 48 21.12 5.19 27.94
C LEU A 48 21.92 5.00 26.64
N GLN A 49 22.67 6.01 26.21
CA GLN A 49 23.55 5.90 25.03
C GLN A 49 24.62 4.82 25.19
N LEU A 50 25.04 4.51 26.43
CA LEU A 50 26.01 3.46 26.73
C LEU A 50 25.35 2.12 27.08
N VAL A 51 24.18 2.16 27.75
CA VAL A 51 23.41 0.98 28.19
C VAL A 51 22.77 0.27 26.98
N ALA A 52 22.18 1.01 26.07
CA ALA A 52 21.45 0.42 24.95
C ALA A 52 22.34 -0.47 24.06
N PRO A 53 23.49 -0.01 23.54
CA PRO A 53 24.38 -0.87 22.76
C PRO A 53 25.01 -1.99 23.61
N ALA A 54 25.29 -1.77 24.90
CA ALA A 54 25.79 -2.82 25.79
C ALA A 54 24.81 -3.96 26.00
N LEU A 55 23.53 -3.65 25.93
CA LEU A 55 22.43 -4.61 26.02
C LEU A 55 21.99 -5.14 24.62
N GLY A 56 22.53 -4.61 23.52
CA GLY A 56 22.17 -4.97 22.15
C GLY A 56 20.74 -4.57 21.79
N THR A 57 20.33 -3.38 22.21
CA THR A 57 18.98 -2.86 21.99
C THR A 57 19.02 -1.36 21.71
N THR A 58 17.86 -0.73 21.54
CA THR A 58 17.72 0.72 21.34
C THR A 58 17.27 1.42 22.61
N ILE A 59 17.50 2.74 22.67
CA ILE A 59 16.99 3.59 23.75
C ILE A 59 15.47 3.54 23.81
N ASP A 60 14.81 3.54 22.65
CA ASP A 60 13.34 3.49 22.54
C ASP A 60 12.76 2.19 23.07
N TYR A 61 13.46 1.06 22.86
CA TYR A 61 13.06 -0.18 23.50
C TYR A 61 13.17 -0.10 25.02
N ILE A 62 14.27 0.44 25.53
CA ILE A 62 14.47 0.57 26.97
C ILE A 62 13.39 1.48 27.59
N LEU A 63 13.13 2.63 27.01
CA LEU A 63 12.19 3.62 27.56
C LEU A 63 10.72 3.25 27.35
N TYR A 64 10.36 2.79 26.18
CA TYR A 64 8.96 2.68 25.74
C TYR A 64 8.54 1.25 25.44
N GLY A 65 9.48 0.31 25.38
CA GLY A 65 9.18 -1.07 24.96
C GLY A 65 8.89 -1.19 23.46
N ILE A 66 9.21 -0.13 22.72
CA ILE A 66 9.14 -0.15 21.28
C ILE A 66 10.35 -0.95 20.80
N THR A 67 10.09 -2.20 20.37
CA THR A 67 11.09 -2.90 19.58
C THR A 67 11.33 -2.03 18.38
N ASP A 68 12.58 -1.68 18.13
CA ASP A 68 13.02 -1.18 16.85
C ASP A 68 13.03 -2.34 15.83
N SER A 69 11.90 -2.95 15.70
CA SER A 69 11.38 -3.40 14.44
C SER A 69 10.65 -2.19 13.83
N GLY A 70 11.33 -1.06 13.76
CA GLY A 70 11.18 -0.26 12.57
C GLY A 70 11.33 -1.29 11.46
N PRO A 71 10.46 -1.29 10.44
CA PRO A 71 10.44 -2.35 9.47
C PRO A 71 11.88 -2.60 9.06
N ASN A 72 12.33 -3.85 9.29
CA ASN A 72 13.67 -4.27 8.93
C ASN A 72 13.83 -3.82 7.49
N ILE A 73 14.85 -3.02 7.15
CA ILE A 73 15.07 -2.60 5.74
C ILE A 73 15.13 -3.83 4.85
N ASP A 74 15.48 -5.00 5.40
CA ASP A 74 15.38 -6.31 4.75
C ASP A 74 13.93 -6.85 4.66
N ASP A 75 12.98 -6.38 5.50
CA ASP A 75 11.55 -6.66 5.38
C ASP A 75 10.85 -5.67 4.43
N TYR A 76 11.47 -4.53 4.14
CA TYR A 76 11.20 -3.72 2.96
C TYR A 76 11.87 -4.37 1.74
N ARG A 77 11.44 -5.56 1.43
CA ARG A 77 11.36 -5.90 0.03
C ARG A 77 10.20 -5.08 -0.49
N PRO A 78 10.43 -4.04 -1.29
CA PRO A 78 9.38 -3.58 -2.17
C PRO A 78 9.12 -4.77 -3.08
N VAL A 79 8.20 -5.65 -2.71
CA VAL A 79 7.55 -6.51 -3.68
C VAL A 79 6.72 -5.55 -4.50
N THR A 80 7.42 -4.82 -5.35
CA THR A 80 6.81 -3.99 -6.35
C THR A 80 6.30 -4.98 -7.37
N ARG A 81 5.15 -5.60 -7.03
CA ARG A 81 4.45 -6.41 -8.00
C ARG A 81 4.15 -5.49 -9.18
N MET A 82 4.60 -5.90 -10.35
CA MET A 82 4.35 -5.18 -11.58
C MET A 82 3.07 -5.71 -12.22
N LEU A 83 2.28 -4.82 -12.77
CA LEU A 83 1.08 -5.13 -13.53
C LEU A 83 1.26 -4.73 -14.99
N PRO A 84 0.74 -5.52 -15.92
CA PRO A 84 0.84 -5.21 -17.34
C PRO A 84 -0.03 -4.01 -17.70
N VAL A 85 0.44 -3.22 -18.66
CA VAL A 85 -0.38 -2.23 -19.36
C VAL A 85 -0.96 -2.91 -20.60
N LEU A 86 -2.28 -3.00 -20.64
CA LEU A 86 -3.03 -3.66 -21.71
C LEU A 86 -3.65 -2.63 -22.66
N SER A 87 -3.85 -3.01 -23.90
CA SER A 87 -4.80 -2.32 -24.79
C SER A 87 -6.24 -2.67 -24.37
N TYR A 88 -7.21 -1.85 -24.79
CA TYR A 88 -8.64 -2.13 -24.52
C TYR A 88 -9.10 -3.45 -25.14
N VAL A 89 -8.55 -3.85 -26.27
CA VAL A 89 -8.85 -5.14 -26.92
C VAL A 89 -8.30 -6.31 -26.09
N GLN A 90 -7.07 -6.20 -25.60
CA GLN A 90 -6.48 -7.22 -24.73
C GLN A 90 -7.26 -7.35 -23.41
N ALA A 91 -7.68 -6.22 -22.84
CA ALA A 91 -8.47 -6.20 -21.62
C ALA A 91 -9.85 -6.86 -21.79
N GLY A 92 -10.45 -6.79 -22.98
CA GLY A 92 -11.70 -7.48 -23.30
C GLY A 92 -11.59 -8.99 -23.15
N ASN A 93 -10.45 -9.56 -23.48
CA ASN A 93 -10.17 -11.00 -23.43
C ASN A 93 -9.36 -11.42 -22.19
N TRP A 94 -9.12 -10.51 -21.24
CA TRP A 94 -8.31 -10.77 -20.08
C TRP A 94 -9.03 -11.68 -19.07
N THR A 95 -8.43 -12.82 -18.77
CA THR A 95 -8.93 -13.78 -17.78
C THR A 95 -8.00 -13.91 -16.57
N ASN A 96 -6.69 -13.91 -16.79
CA ASN A 96 -5.67 -13.90 -15.74
C ASN A 96 -4.29 -13.52 -16.29
N VAL A 97 -3.35 -13.15 -15.41
CA VAL A 97 -1.96 -12.74 -15.77
C VAL A 97 -1.19 -13.86 -16.51
N GLN A 98 -1.59 -15.12 -16.35
CA GLN A 98 -0.91 -16.26 -16.98
C GLN A 98 -1.36 -16.52 -18.43
N SER A 99 -2.47 -15.90 -18.85
CA SER A 99 -3.06 -16.13 -20.19
C SER A 99 -2.51 -15.21 -21.27
N VAL A 100 -1.78 -14.17 -20.90
CA VAL A 100 -1.16 -13.24 -21.86
C VAL A 100 0.30 -13.59 -22.05
N SER A 101 0.68 -13.88 -23.29
CA SER A 101 2.09 -14.05 -23.68
C SER A 101 2.88 -12.80 -23.29
N GLN A 102 4.06 -12.98 -22.68
CA GLN A 102 4.92 -11.85 -22.30
C GLN A 102 5.34 -10.96 -23.50
N PHE A 103 5.23 -11.46 -24.71
CA PHE A 103 5.55 -10.72 -25.93
C PHE A 103 4.47 -9.71 -26.32
N ASP A 104 3.26 -9.82 -25.76
CA ASP A 104 2.14 -8.93 -26.07
C ASP A 104 2.05 -7.73 -25.11
N ILE A 105 2.95 -7.65 -24.10
CA ILE A 105 2.94 -6.61 -23.09
C ILE A 105 4.19 -5.74 -23.24
N GLU A 106 3.98 -4.52 -23.72
CA GLU A 106 5.06 -3.56 -23.97
C GLU A 106 5.53 -2.83 -22.69
N GLN A 107 4.63 -2.68 -21.70
CA GLN A 107 4.90 -1.89 -20.51
C GLN A 107 4.35 -2.55 -19.25
N TRP A 108 5.12 -2.44 -18.15
CA TRP A 108 4.74 -2.88 -16.82
C TRP A 108 4.86 -1.71 -15.84
N LEU A 109 3.86 -1.57 -14.95
CA LEU A 109 3.82 -0.52 -13.94
C LEU A 109 3.66 -1.11 -12.53
N PRO A 110 4.13 -0.40 -11.48
CA PRO A 110 3.97 -0.85 -10.09
C PRO A 110 2.50 -1.03 -9.71
N ALA A 111 2.18 -2.15 -9.05
CA ALA A 111 0.83 -2.41 -8.58
C ALA A 111 0.47 -1.50 -7.40
N PRO A 112 -0.70 -0.85 -7.38
CA PRO A 112 -1.22 -0.23 -6.17
C PRO A 112 -1.43 -1.29 -5.07
N PRO A 113 -1.35 -0.90 -3.77
CA PRO A 113 -1.55 -1.85 -2.66
C PRO A 113 -2.92 -2.55 -2.67
N THR A 114 -3.92 -1.90 -3.24
CA THR A 114 -5.30 -2.39 -3.33
C THR A 114 -5.57 -3.34 -4.48
N ALA A 115 -4.64 -3.48 -5.42
CA ALA A 115 -4.82 -4.28 -6.63
C ALA A 115 -4.73 -5.78 -6.35
N SER A 116 -5.62 -6.59 -6.92
CA SER A 116 -5.55 -8.05 -6.92
C SER A 116 -4.43 -8.59 -7.82
N LYS A 117 -4.20 -9.89 -7.78
CA LYS A 117 -3.19 -10.56 -8.64
C LYS A 117 -3.52 -10.49 -10.13
N ASN A 118 -4.80 -10.33 -10.48
CA ASN A 118 -5.30 -10.29 -11.85
C ASN A 118 -5.52 -8.85 -12.37
N SER A 119 -5.21 -7.84 -11.55
CA SER A 119 -5.31 -6.43 -11.97
C SER A 119 -4.37 -6.11 -13.13
N TYR A 120 -4.73 -5.10 -13.90
CA TYR A 120 -3.98 -4.61 -15.06
C TYR A 120 -4.16 -3.10 -15.20
N TYR A 121 -3.32 -2.47 -15.99
CA TYR A 121 -3.45 -1.07 -16.35
C TYR A 121 -4.05 -0.89 -17.74
N LEU A 122 -4.84 0.16 -17.89
CA LEU A 122 -5.28 0.71 -19.17
C LEU A 122 -4.83 2.15 -19.31
N ILE A 123 -4.66 2.61 -20.53
CA ILE A 123 -4.39 4.02 -20.84
C ILE A 123 -5.73 4.71 -21.12
N VAL A 124 -6.04 5.77 -20.36
CA VAL A 124 -7.24 6.59 -20.60
C VAL A 124 -7.16 7.19 -22.00
N ARG A 125 -8.28 7.14 -22.72
CA ARG A 125 -8.43 7.76 -24.03
C ARG A 125 -9.62 8.70 -24.04
N GLY A 126 -9.40 9.90 -24.58
CA GLY A 126 -10.41 10.92 -24.72
C GLY A 126 -10.67 11.74 -23.45
N ILE A 127 -11.76 12.52 -23.50
CA ILE A 127 -12.08 13.58 -22.53
C ILE A 127 -13.30 13.29 -21.65
N SER A 128 -13.89 12.09 -21.74
CA SER A 128 -15.15 11.78 -21.07
C SER A 128 -15.11 11.89 -19.55
N ASN A 129 -13.92 11.80 -18.95
CA ASN A 129 -13.73 11.89 -17.50
C ASN A 129 -12.80 13.03 -17.08
N SER A 130 -12.46 13.96 -18.00
CA SER A 130 -11.67 15.16 -17.69
C SER A 130 -12.47 16.11 -16.78
N PRO A 131 -11.83 16.82 -15.84
CA PRO A 131 -10.39 16.88 -15.59
C PRO A 131 -9.84 15.79 -14.65
N HIS A 132 -10.68 14.92 -14.10
CA HIS A 132 -10.27 13.91 -13.10
C HIS A 132 -9.34 12.84 -13.69
N PHE A 133 -9.63 12.43 -14.93
CA PHE A 133 -8.80 11.52 -15.71
C PHE A 133 -8.57 12.12 -17.09
N ASN A 134 -7.31 12.32 -17.42
CA ASN A 134 -6.90 12.92 -18.68
C ASN A 134 -6.43 11.86 -19.68
N ASP A 135 -6.46 12.21 -20.95
CA ASP A 135 -5.90 11.36 -22.02
C ASP A 135 -4.43 11.04 -21.70
N GLY A 136 -4.05 9.76 -21.78
CA GLY A 136 -2.71 9.29 -21.47
C GLY A 136 -2.47 8.88 -20.00
N ASP A 137 -3.40 9.13 -19.07
CA ASP A 137 -3.30 8.61 -17.69
C ASP A 137 -3.39 7.08 -17.67
N PHE A 138 -2.66 6.44 -16.75
CA PHE A 138 -2.76 5.00 -16.54
C PHE A 138 -3.73 4.73 -15.39
N ILE A 139 -4.75 3.93 -15.64
CA ILE A 139 -5.75 3.50 -14.64
C ILE A 139 -5.58 2.01 -14.36
N CYS A 140 -5.46 1.66 -13.08
CA CYS A 140 -5.41 0.28 -12.62
C CYS A 140 -6.83 -0.26 -12.44
N ILE A 141 -7.12 -1.37 -13.09
CA ILE A 141 -8.41 -2.04 -13.09
C ILE A 141 -8.27 -3.39 -12.40
N ASP A 142 -9.18 -3.68 -11.49
CA ASP A 142 -9.26 -4.95 -10.77
C ASP A 142 -10.48 -5.74 -11.25
N PRO A 143 -10.30 -6.81 -12.03
CA PRO A 143 -11.39 -7.64 -12.52
C PRO A 143 -11.95 -8.59 -11.45
N ASP A 144 -11.23 -8.83 -10.36
CA ASP A 144 -11.65 -9.74 -9.29
C ASP A 144 -12.73 -9.12 -8.37
N ILE A 145 -12.93 -7.80 -8.46
CA ILE A 145 -14.01 -7.11 -7.72
C ILE A 145 -15.32 -7.26 -8.49
N CYS A 146 -16.27 -8.01 -7.92
CA CYS A 146 -17.59 -8.17 -8.51
C CYS A 146 -18.36 -6.84 -8.56
N ILE A 147 -19.18 -6.64 -9.60
CA ILE A 147 -20.01 -5.43 -9.78
C ILE A 147 -20.93 -5.16 -8.60
N ASP A 148 -21.38 -6.20 -7.90
CA ASP A 148 -22.24 -6.07 -6.71
C ASP A 148 -21.54 -5.33 -5.56
N HIS A 149 -20.22 -5.42 -5.47
CA HIS A 149 -19.40 -4.73 -4.47
C HIS A 149 -19.01 -3.31 -4.88
N VAL A 150 -19.30 -2.90 -6.11
CA VAL A 150 -19.04 -1.53 -6.58
C VAL A 150 -20.17 -0.62 -6.13
N GLN A 151 -19.84 0.53 -5.55
CA GLN A 151 -20.81 1.52 -5.11
C GLN A 151 -21.10 2.57 -6.19
N THR A 152 -22.28 3.23 -6.09
CA THR A 152 -22.60 4.36 -6.95
C THR A 152 -21.54 5.46 -6.83
N GLY A 153 -21.05 5.96 -7.96
CA GLY A 153 -19.98 6.95 -8.06
C GLY A 153 -18.58 6.37 -8.24
N GLU A 154 -18.40 5.06 -8.03
CA GLU A 154 -17.10 4.42 -8.27
C GLU A 154 -16.89 4.15 -9.76
N MET A 155 -15.63 4.26 -10.19
CA MET A 155 -15.25 4.12 -11.60
C MET A 155 -15.07 2.66 -11.98
N VAL A 156 -15.58 2.30 -13.15
CA VAL A 156 -15.54 0.94 -13.70
C VAL A 156 -15.16 0.94 -15.17
N ILE A 157 -14.67 -0.20 -15.63
CA ILE A 157 -14.61 -0.54 -17.05
C ILE A 157 -15.79 -1.46 -17.37
N ALA A 158 -16.52 -1.12 -18.42
CA ALA A 158 -17.50 -1.99 -19.05
C ALA A 158 -17.31 -1.97 -20.56
N GLU A 159 -17.64 -3.08 -21.20
CA GLU A 159 -17.65 -3.24 -22.65
C GLU A 159 -19.11 -3.32 -23.10
N CYS A 160 -19.55 -2.38 -23.91
CA CYS A 160 -20.90 -2.33 -24.49
C CYS A 160 -20.77 -2.36 -26.00
N ASP A 161 -21.49 -3.24 -26.66
CA ASP A 161 -21.46 -3.42 -28.12
C ASP A 161 -20.03 -3.60 -28.69
N GLY A 162 -19.13 -4.25 -27.92
CA GLY A 162 -17.73 -4.48 -28.30
C GLY A 162 -16.80 -3.29 -28.04
N GLU A 163 -17.32 -2.18 -27.51
CA GLU A 163 -16.49 -1.01 -27.15
C GLU A 163 -16.33 -0.89 -25.63
N ALA A 164 -15.07 -0.89 -25.17
CA ALA A 164 -14.78 -0.70 -23.77
C ALA A 164 -14.85 0.79 -23.38
N THR A 165 -15.51 1.07 -22.26
CA THR A 165 -15.71 2.42 -21.75
C THR A 165 -15.35 2.51 -20.26
N PHE A 166 -14.73 3.63 -19.86
CA PHE A 166 -14.39 3.96 -18.48
C PHE A 166 -15.32 5.04 -17.96
N LYS A 167 -16.17 4.72 -16.98
CA LYS A 167 -17.24 5.59 -16.47
C LYS A 167 -17.49 5.35 -14.99
N ALA A 168 -18.18 6.28 -14.35
CA ALA A 168 -18.73 6.09 -13.00
C ALA A 168 -19.97 5.21 -13.06
N LEU A 169 -20.04 4.18 -12.21
CA LEU A 169 -21.24 3.37 -12.04
C LEU A 169 -22.29 4.16 -11.25
N VAL A 170 -23.52 4.14 -11.73
CA VAL A 170 -24.70 4.67 -11.03
C VAL A 170 -25.71 3.54 -10.90
N LYS A 171 -26.03 3.17 -9.65
CA LYS A 171 -27.07 2.17 -9.35
C LYS A 171 -28.35 2.89 -8.94
N ASP A 172 -29.43 2.61 -9.65
CA ASP A 172 -30.76 3.14 -9.38
C ASP A 172 -31.74 1.96 -9.33
N PHE A 173 -32.22 1.64 -8.16
CA PHE A 173 -33.18 0.61 -7.77
C PHE A 173 -33.08 -0.74 -8.54
N LYS A 174 -33.36 -0.76 -9.82
CA LYS A 174 -33.34 -1.95 -10.68
C LYS A 174 -32.46 -1.81 -11.92
N ARG A 175 -31.81 -0.67 -12.08
CA ARG A 175 -31.04 -0.36 -13.27
C ARG A 175 -29.65 0.15 -12.90
N MET A 176 -28.72 -0.12 -13.76
CA MET A 176 -27.35 0.41 -13.65
C MET A 176 -27.04 1.28 -14.86
N TYR A 177 -26.29 2.33 -14.62
CA TYR A 177 -25.88 3.29 -15.64
C TYR A 177 -24.40 3.55 -15.53
N LEU A 178 -23.80 3.92 -16.64
CA LEU A 178 -22.43 4.40 -16.74
C LEU A 178 -22.46 5.89 -17.01
N LYS A 179 -21.90 6.70 -16.10
CA LYS A 179 -21.90 8.15 -16.18
C LYS A 179 -20.52 8.70 -16.44
N ALA A 180 -20.38 9.56 -17.44
CA ALA A 180 -19.17 10.34 -17.66
C ALA A 180 -18.96 11.36 -16.51
N LEU A 181 -17.71 11.57 -16.08
CA LEU A 181 -17.41 12.61 -15.08
C LEU A 181 -17.38 14.02 -15.69
N ASN A 182 -17.08 14.12 -16.98
CA ASN A 182 -17.15 15.39 -17.70
C ASN A 182 -18.62 15.71 -18.06
N PRO A 183 -19.22 16.78 -17.46
CA PRO A 183 -20.63 17.11 -17.70
C PRO A 183 -20.89 17.55 -19.16
N ASN A 184 -19.86 18.02 -19.86
CA ASN A 184 -19.96 18.49 -21.24
C ASN A 184 -19.80 17.35 -22.26
N PHE A 185 -19.51 16.13 -21.81
CA PHE A 185 -19.35 14.97 -22.69
C PHE A 185 -20.72 14.36 -23.04
N GLN A 186 -20.93 14.02 -24.30
CA GLN A 186 -22.17 13.37 -24.78
C GLN A 186 -21.86 12.05 -25.51
N PRO A 187 -22.62 11.00 -25.24
CA PRO A 187 -23.67 10.88 -24.23
C PRO A 187 -23.08 10.86 -22.80
N ASN A 188 -23.65 11.65 -21.90
CA ASN A 188 -23.18 11.73 -20.52
C ASN A 188 -23.51 10.47 -19.70
N ILE A 189 -24.63 9.83 -20.01
CA ILE A 189 -25.14 8.64 -19.34
C ILE A 189 -25.47 7.55 -20.35
N ILE A 190 -25.07 6.30 -20.03
CA ILE A 190 -25.34 5.10 -20.84
C ILE A 190 -25.97 4.08 -19.90
N GLU A 191 -27.11 3.49 -20.27
CA GLU A 191 -27.69 2.38 -19.50
C GLU A 191 -26.85 1.12 -19.68
N LEU A 192 -26.53 0.45 -18.58
CA LEU A 192 -25.82 -0.84 -18.58
C LEU A 192 -26.85 -1.95 -18.86
N LYS A 193 -27.02 -2.28 -20.13
CA LYS A 193 -27.97 -3.29 -20.62
C LYS A 193 -27.32 -4.67 -20.72
N GLU A 194 -28.07 -5.66 -21.13
CA GLU A 194 -27.60 -7.05 -21.30
C GLU A 194 -26.47 -7.23 -22.31
N ASN A 195 -26.33 -6.30 -23.27
CA ASN A 195 -25.21 -6.25 -24.21
C ASN A 195 -23.94 -5.62 -23.63
N CYS A 196 -23.95 -5.22 -22.37
CA CYS A 196 -22.80 -4.68 -21.68
C CYS A 196 -22.19 -5.72 -20.73
N VAL A 197 -20.87 -5.87 -20.76
CA VAL A 197 -20.11 -6.77 -19.88
C VAL A 197 -19.22 -5.93 -18.97
N TYR A 198 -19.41 -6.09 -17.67
CA TYR A 198 -18.52 -5.50 -16.69
C TYR A 198 -17.13 -6.18 -16.74
N LYS A 199 -16.05 -5.39 -16.75
CA LYS A 199 -14.67 -5.88 -16.88
C LYS A 199 -13.79 -5.62 -15.64
N GLY A 200 -14.24 -4.78 -14.69
CA GLY A 200 -13.52 -4.55 -13.45
C GLY A 200 -13.70 -3.14 -12.89
N LYS A 201 -13.27 -3.00 -11.64
CA LYS A 201 -13.30 -1.75 -10.88
C LYS A 201 -11.96 -1.03 -10.96
N TYR A 202 -12.00 0.29 -11.07
CA TYR A 202 -10.82 1.14 -10.89
C TYR A 202 -10.35 1.10 -9.42
N VAL A 203 -9.06 0.85 -9.23
CA VAL A 203 -8.43 0.73 -7.90
C VAL A 203 -7.20 1.62 -7.72
N GLY A 204 -6.77 2.35 -8.74
CA GLY A 204 -5.63 3.25 -8.63
C GLY A 204 -5.23 3.89 -9.96
N LYS A 205 -4.47 4.99 -9.87
CA LYS A 205 -3.96 5.75 -11.00
C LYS A 205 -2.45 5.83 -10.93
N PHE A 206 -1.78 5.71 -12.05
CA PHE A 206 -0.38 6.04 -12.21
C PHE A 206 -0.28 7.23 -13.17
N GLU A 207 0.32 8.32 -12.73
CA GLU A 207 0.59 9.48 -13.57
C GLU A 207 2.06 9.44 -13.99
N PRO A 208 2.36 9.37 -15.28
CA PRO A 208 3.73 9.52 -15.74
C PRO A 208 4.22 10.93 -15.39
N SER A 209 5.50 11.04 -15.02
CA SER A 209 6.10 12.35 -14.72
C SER A 209 5.97 13.26 -15.95
N LYS A 210 5.29 14.40 -15.75
CA LYS A 210 5.19 15.43 -16.79
C LYS A 210 6.57 16.07 -16.96
N LYS A 211 7.05 16.17 -18.19
CA LYS A 211 8.20 17.03 -18.49
C LYS A 211 7.72 18.48 -18.33
N PHE A 212 8.25 19.18 -17.33
CA PHE A 212 8.10 20.62 -17.26
C PHE A 212 9.15 21.23 -18.20
N ILE A 213 8.68 21.88 -19.26
CA ILE A 213 9.52 22.64 -20.20
C ILE A 213 9.68 24.04 -19.63
#